data_5551573c1f1b4d147bea51a963ea5f44
#
_entry.id   5551573c1f1b4d147bea51a963ea5f44
#
_cell.length_a   1.000
_cell.length_b   1.000
_cell.length_c   1.000
_cell.angle_alpha   90.00
_cell.angle_beta   90.00
_cell.angle_gamma   90.00
#
_symmetry.space_group_name_H-M   'P 1'
#
loop_
_entity.id
_entity.type
_entity.pdbx_description
1 polymer ?
#
loop_
_entity_poly.entity_id
_entity_poly.type
_entity_poly.pdbx_seq_one_letter_code
_entity_poly.pdbx_strand_id
1 'polypeptide(L)'
;MTAFPDYDAARLAALDGQAAAILGVFGQHGYVRAEPSVLQPAEIFLDRSGEEIRRRTFAFTDPAGNELCLRSDLTIPICRLYLAGGAGVPARLCYNGLVFRHQPAEPERPTQFYQAGVELLGLEARAAAETEILTVAVESLRAAGLDGFTVKVGDLGLFSAFVDALDIPPQWRGRLKRHFWRAGYFEALLARLSKGAASDAQRLLAHLGTLGEAEARSAFEGLIDLTGGRPQGARTREEIVDRLMEQAADASALRLDPKLAELVAKLLAVSGPASAALDDIRDLTKAAGVTLTAPLAAMAARLSSLKALGVAENRISFAARFGRNMEYYTGFVFELWAKDAEGPVQVAGGGRYDLLLEHLGARRPIPAIGFTIRTERVLAARAAKGA
;
A
#
# COMPACT_ATOMS: atom_id res chain seq x y z
N MET A 1 -18.38 8.77 -15.65
CA MET A 1 -19.18 8.52 -14.43
C MET A 1 -19.33 9.83 -13.66
N THR A 2 -20.48 10.08 -13.03
CA THR A 2 -20.65 11.29 -12.20
C THR A 2 -19.93 11.10 -10.87
N ALA A 3 -19.40 12.20 -10.29
CA ALA A 3 -18.76 12.18 -8.96
C ALA A 3 -19.70 11.67 -7.85
N PHE A 4 -21.02 11.81 -8.04
CA PHE A 4 -22.09 11.36 -7.14
C PHE A 4 -22.99 10.36 -7.90
N PRO A 5 -22.66 9.06 -7.87
CA PRO A 5 -23.41 8.05 -8.62
C PRO A 5 -24.74 7.74 -7.93
N ASP A 6 -25.81 7.77 -8.71
CA ASP A 6 -27.09 7.18 -8.34
C ASP A 6 -27.19 5.77 -8.91
N TYR A 7 -27.91 4.91 -8.21
CA TYR A 7 -28.13 3.53 -8.61
C TYR A 7 -29.63 3.33 -8.88
N ASP A 8 -30.01 3.13 -10.12
CA ASP A 8 -31.37 2.69 -10.46
C ASP A 8 -31.62 1.24 -10.01
N ALA A 9 -32.86 0.81 -10.05
CA ALA A 9 -33.26 -0.52 -9.57
C ALA A 9 -32.54 -1.66 -10.32
N ALA A 10 -32.32 -1.53 -11.62
CA ALA A 10 -31.68 -2.56 -12.44
C ALA A 10 -30.18 -2.68 -12.08
N ARG A 11 -29.50 -1.55 -11.94
CA ARG A 11 -28.08 -1.50 -11.56
C ARG A 11 -27.88 -2.00 -10.13
N LEU A 12 -28.76 -1.61 -9.20
CA LEU A 12 -28.71 -2.08 -7.81
C LEU A 12 -28.89 -3.60 -7.75
N ALA A 13 -29.89 -4.15 -8.43
CA ALA A 13 -30.11 -5.60 -8.49
C ALA A 13 -28.90 -6.36 -9.08
N ALA A 14 -28.25 -5.80 -10.10
CA ALA A 14 -27.04 -6.39 -10.68
C ALA A 14 -25.85 -6.37 -9.69
N LEU A 15 -25.66 -5.28 -8.94
CA LEU A 15 -24.65 -5.18 -7.88
C LEU A 15 -24.93 -6.15 -6.73
N ASP A 16 -26.17 -6.26 -6.28
CA ASP A 16 -26.57 -7.17 -5.20
C ASP A 16 -26.37 -8.64 -5.60
N GLY A 17 -26.75 -9.02 -6.81
CA GLY A 17 -26.53 -10.36 -7.33
C GLY A 17 -25.04 -10.71 -7.43
N GLN A 18 -24.23 -9.76 -7.90
CA GLN A 18 -22.78 -9.93 -7.97
C GLN A 18 -22.16 -10.00 -6.56
N ALA A 19 -22.58 -9.14 -5.64
CA ALA A 19 -22.13 -9.15 -4.25
C ALA A 19 -22.48 -10.48 -3.55
N ALA A 20 -23.68 -11.02 -3.79
CA ALA A 20 -24.08 -12.32 -3.24
C ALA A 20 -23.16 -13.45 -3.73
N ALA A 21 -22.78 -13.46 -5.01
CA ALA A 21 -21.85 -14.45 -5.56
C ALA A 21 -20.46 -14.34 -4.92
N ILE A 22 -19.93 -13.13 -4.78
CA ILE A 22 -18.63 -12.86 -4.13
C ILE A 22 -18.66 -13.29 -2.65
N LEU A 23 -19.68 -12.89 -1.90
CA LEU A 23 -19.84 -13.25 -0.47
C LEU A 23 -20.02 -14.75 -0.30
N GLY A 24 -20.65 -15.43 -1.25
CA GLY A 24 -20.78 -16.89 -1.29
C GLY A 24 -19.41 -17.58 -1.30
N VAL A 25 -18.47 -17.09 -2.13
CA VAL A 25 -17.08 -17.60 -2.15
C VAL A 25 -16.40 -17.33 -0.81
N PHE A 26 -16.53 -16.13 -0.25
CA PHE A 26 -15.96 -15.80 1.06
C PHE A 26 -16.46 -16.77 2.15
N GLY A 27 -17.75 -17.04 2.18
CA GLY A 27 -18.35 -18.00 3.12
C GLY A 27 -17.84 -19.44 2.95
N GLN A 28 -17.63 -19.90 1.71
CA GLN A 28 -17.05 -21.23 1.43
C GLN A 28 -15.63 -21.40 1.98
N HIS A 29 -14.87 -20.29 2.04
CA HIS A 29 -13.53 -20.24 2.65
C HIS A 29 -13.55 -19.92 4.15
N GLY A 30 -14.73 -19.92 4.80
CA GLY A 30 -14.88 -19.73 6.23
C GLY A 30 -14.75 -18.29 6.71
N TYR A 31 -14.91 -17.30 5.80
CA TYR A 31 -14.94 -15.89 6.20
C TYR A 31 -16.32 -15.53 6.75
N VAL A 32 -16.30 -14.88 7.91
CA VAL A 32 -17.50 -14.40 8.61
C VAL A 32 -17.74 -12.95 8.28
N ARG A 33 -18.97 -12.60 7.92
CA ARG A 33 -19.35 -11.23 7.59
C ARG A 33 -19.25 -10.30 8.80
N ALA A 34 -18.61 -9.16 8.61
CA ALA A 34 -18.52 -8.07 9.56
C ALA A 34 -18.94 -6.75 8.90
N GLU A 35 -19.63 -5.90 9.65
CA GLU A 35 -20.12 -4.60 9.16
C GLU A 35 -19.69 -3.51 10.15
N PRO A 36 -18.52 -2.89 9.94
CA PRO A 36 -18.11 -1.75 10.77
C PRO A 36 -18.95 -0.51 10.45
N SER A 37 -19.04 0.42 11.40
CA SER A 37 -19.78 1.68 11.22
C SER A 37 -19.27 2.47 10.00
N VAL A 38 -20.18 3.17 9.32
CA VAL A 38 -19.85 4.12 8.24
C VAL A 38 -19.10 5.33 8.80
N LEU A 39 -19.57 5.83 9.95
CA LEU A 39 -18.92 6.92 10.69
C LEU A 39 -17.80 6.34 11.54
N GLN A 40 -16.63 6.93 11.45
CA GLN A 40 -15.44 6.55 12.18
C GLN A 40 -14.83 7.78 12.86
N PRO A 41 -14.11 7.63 13.99
CA PRO A 41 -13.24 8.68 14.49
C PRO A 41 -12.22 9.10 13.42
N ALA A 42 -12.08 10.42 13.20
CA ALA A 42 -11.24 10.92 12.11
C ALA A 42 -9.75 10.56 12.29
N GLU A 43 -9.28 10.51 13.54
CA GLU A 43 -7.88 10.18 13.90
C GLU A 43 -7.35 8.89 13.26
N ILE A 44 -8.19 7.86 13.11
CA ILE A 44 -7.76 6.56 12.57
C ILE A 44 -7.36 6.63 11.09
N PHE A 45 -7.95 7.56 10.33
CA PHE A 45 -7.63 7.78 8.93
C PHE A 45 -6.69 8.96 8.72
N LEU A 46 -6.69 9.95 9.64
CA LEU A 46 -5.88 11.15 9.51
C LEU A 46 -4.46 10.96 10.06
N ASP A 47 -4.31 10.25 11.17
CA ASP A 47 -3.03 10.18 11.89
C ASP A 47 -2.26 8.89 11.62
N ARG A 48 -2.96 7.79 11.28
CA ARG A 48 -2.38 6.44 11.25
C ARG A 48 -2.37 5.76 9.88
N SER A 49 -2.89 6.43 8.86
CA SER A 49 -3.11 5.78 7.55
C SER A 49 -2.29 6.35 6.39
N GLY A 50 -1.41 7.33 6.66
CA GLY A 50 -0.60 7.99 5.67
C GLY A 50 -1.29 9.17 4.96
N GLU A 51 -0.47 10.06 4.37
CA GLU A 51 -0.91 11.33 3.78
C GLU A 51 -1.92 11.14 2.62
N GLU A 52 -1.79 10.06 1.88
CA GLU A 52 -2.68 9.78 0.74
C GLU A 52 -4.11 9.48 1.19
N ILE A 53 -4.28 8.70 2.25
CA ILE A 53 -5.60 8.40 2.83
C ILE A 53 -6.18 9.67 3.46
N ARG A 54 -5.35 10.42 4.20
CA ARG A 54 -5.75 11.70 4.82
C ARG A 54 -6.37 12.66 3.81
N ARG A 55 -5.75 12.86 2.65
CA ARG A 55 -6.25 13.77 1.59
C ARG A 55 -7.56 13.33 0.96
N ARG A 56 -7.89 12.04 1.05
CA ARG A 56 -9.10 11.45 0.46
C ARG A 56 -10.22 11.24 1.44
N THR A 57 -10.03 11.54 2.72
CA THR A 57 -11.02 11.32 3.77
C THR A 57 -11.96 12.52 3.89
N PHE A 58 -13.26 12.25 3.87
CA PHE A 58 -14.28 13.24 4.24
C PHE A 58 -14.38 13.32 5.76
N ALA A 59 -13.79 14.36 6.33
CA ALA A 59 -13.82 14.62 7.77
C ALA A 59 -14.75 15.80 8.08
N PHE A 60 -15.41 15.75 9.24
CA PHE A 60 -16.35 16.78 9.74
C PHE A 60 -16.46 16.69 11.26
N THR A 61 -16.94 17.77 11.88
CA THR A 61 -17.20 17.83 13.31
C THR A 61 -18.70 17.58 13.58
N ASP A 62 -19.02 16.70 14.51
CA ASP A 62 -20.40 16.46 14.93
C ASP A 62 -20.91 17.57 15.86
N PRO A 63 -22.22 17.64 16.18
CA PRO A 63 -22.78 18.66 17.11
C PRO A 63 -22.21 18.59 18.52
N ALA A 64 -21.60 17.49 18.95
CA ALA A 64 -20.96 17.34 20.26
C ALA A 64 -19.47 17.76 20.24
N GLY A 65 -18.93 18.17 19.08
CA GLY A 65 -17.54 18.60 18.92
C GLY A 65 -16.56 17.48 18.61
N ASN A 66 -17.03 16.26 18.33
CA ASN A 66 -16.15 15.15 17.96
C ASN A 66 -15.75 15.22 16.48
N GLU A 67 -14.48 14.99 16.19
CA GLU A 67 -14.00 14.86 14.82
C GLU A 67 -14.29 13.47 14.27
N LEU A 68 -15.17 13.40 13.29
CA LEU A 68 -15.60 12.19 12.61
C LEU A 68 -15.22 12.22 11.15
N CYS A 69 -15.25 11.04 10.53
CA CYS A 69 -15.09 10.90 9.08
C CYS A 69 -16.00 9.83 8.50
N LEU A 70 -16.24 9.90 7.20
CA LEU A 70 -16.77 8.78 6.43
C LEU A 70 -15.63 7.80 6.13
N ARG A 71 -15.84 6.51 6.38
CA ARG A 71 -14.83 5.47 6.13
C ARG A 71 -14.33 5.51 4.67
N SER A 72 -13.03 5.67 4.48
CA SER A 72 -12.41 5.71 3.16
C SER A 72 -11.98 4.33 2.65
N ASP A 73 -11.94 3.34 3.54
CA ASP A 73 -11.81 1.90 3.24
C ASP A 73 -12.48 1.06 4.34
N LEU A 74 -12.45 -0.27 4.19
CA LEU A 74 -13.01 -1.20 5.16
C LEU A 74 -11.94 -1.99 5.93
N THR A 75 -10.70 -2.04 5.46
CA THR A 75 -9.60 -2.76 6.13
C THR A 75 -9.34 -2.23 7.53
N ILE A 76 -9.17 -0.89 7.68
CA ILE A 76 -8.86 -0.26 8.98
C ILE A 76 -10.02 -0.47 9.99
N PRO A 77 -11.29 -0.19 9.64
CA PRO A 77 -12.42 -0.48 10.51
C PRO A 77 -12.55 -1.95 10.93
N ILE A 78 -12.27 -2.89 10.02
CA ILE A 78 -12.28 -4.33 10.32
C ILE A 78 -11.14 -4.70 11.28
N CYS A 79 -9.93 -4.17 11.08
CA CYS A 79 -8.81 -4.39 12.01
C CYS A 79 -9.15 -3.86 13.43
N ARG A 80 -9.80 -2.70 13.54
CA ARG A 80 -10.27 -2.17 14.84
C ARG A 80 -11.31 -3.08 15.49
N LEU A 81 -12.29 -3.56 14.71
CA LEU A 81 -13.30 -4.50 15.20
C LEU A 81 -12.65 -5.78 15.76
N TYR A 82 -11.65 -6.32 15.05
CA TYR A 82 -10.89 -7.49 15.50
C TYR A 82 -10.14 -7.20 16.83
N LEU A 83 -9.48 -6.05 16.94
CA LEU A 83 -8.78 -5.65 18.17
C LEU A 83 -9.74 -5.48 19.35
N ALA A 84 -10.90 -4.87 19.14
CA ALA A 84 -11.94 -4.72 20.15
C ALA A 84 -12.52 -6.07 20.64
N GLY A 85 -12.54 -7.08 19.77
CA GLY A 85 -12.96 -8.45 20.09
C GLY A 85 -11.94 -9.29 20.84
N GLY A 86 -10.76 -8.73 21.23
CA GLY A 86 -9.75 -9.41 22.06
C GLY A 86 -8.64 -10.10 21.28
N ALA A 87 -8.51 -9.92 19.98
CA ALA A 87 -7.36 -10.23 19.10
C ALA A 87 -6.46 -11.43 19.51
N GLY A 88 -7.01 -12.58 19.83
CA GLY A 88 -6.22 -13.69 20.38
C GLY A 88 -6.11 -14.93 19.48
N VAL A 89 -6.95 -15.02 18.45
CA VAL A 89 -7.05 -16.18 17.55
C VAL A 89 -7.08 -15.72 16.09
N PRO A 90 -6.61 -16.51 15.15
CA PRO A 90 -6.74 -16.19 13.73
C PRO A 90 -8.21 -15.96 13.36
N ALA A 91 -8.48 -14.85 12.66
CA ALA A 91 -9.82 -14.48 12.22
C ALA A 91 -9.89 -14.34 10.71
N ARG A 92 -10.98 -14.81 10.12
CA ARG A 92 -11.36 -14.63 8.73
C ARG A 92 -12.61 -13.75 8.70
N LEU A 93 -12.44 -12.49 8.35
CA LEU A 93 -13.52 -11.50 8.30
C LEU A 93 -13.74 -11.05 6.85
N CYS A 94 -15.01 -10.88 6.47
CA CYS A 94 -15.35 -10.37 5.15
C CYS A 94 -16.41 -9.28 5.24
N TYR A 95 -16.50 -8.50 4.17
CA TYR A 95 -17.42 -7.37 4.09
C TYR A 95 -17.89 -7.10 2.65
N ASN A 96 -19.01 -6.39 2.53
CA ASN A 96 -19.43 -5.70 1.32
C ASN A 96 -20.15 -4.43 1.77
N GLY A 97 -19.58 -3.25 1.49
CA GLY A 97 -20.13 -1.99 1.96
C GLY A 97 -19.61 -0.78 1.19
N LEU A 98 -20.31 0.34 1.35
CA LEU A 98 -19.90 1.63 0.78
C LEU A 98 -18.66 2.18 1.46
N VAL A 99 -17.78 2.77 0.65
CA VAL A 99 -16.65 3.60 1.08
C VAL A 99 -16.72 4.95 0.38
N PHE A 100 -16.10 5.95 0.99
CA PHE A 100 -16.21 7.35 0.56
C PHE A 100 -14.81 7.94 0.38
N ARG A 101 -14.51 8.46 -0.82
CA ARG A 101 -13.20 9.04 -1.11
C ARG A 101 -13.32 10.34 -1.87
N HIS A 102 -12.75 11.38 -1.32
CA HIS A 102 -12.48 12.60 -2.07
C HIS A 102 -11.36 12.35 -3.09
N GLN A 103 -11.57 12.71 -4.35
CA GLN A 103 -10.63 12.44 -5.44
C GLN A 103 -10.34 13.71 -6.24
N PRO A 104 -9.60 14.68 -5.65
CA PRO A 104 -9.42 16.00 -6.26
C PRO A 104 -8.63 15.98 -7.59
N ALA A 105 -7.75 15.00 -7.76
CA ALA A 105 -6.98 14.84 -9.00
C ALA A 105 -7.76 14.14 -10.14
N GLU A 106 -8.91 13.54 -9.84
CA GLU A 106 -9.70 12.74 -10.78
C GLU A 106 -11.20 12.96 -10.47
N PRO A 107 -11.72 14.19 -10.75
CA PRO A 107 -13.05 14.59 -10.31
C PRO A 107 -14.19 13.76 -10.93
N GLU A 108 -13.97 13.09 -12.07
CA GLU A 108 -14.92 12.16 -12.71
C GLU A 108 -15.01 10.81 -11.99
N ARG A 109 -14.10 10.47 -11.11
CA ARG A 109 -14.19 9.24 -10.32
C ARG A 109 -15.26 9.37 -9.25
N PRO A 110 -16.06 8.31 -9.01
CA PRO A 110 -17.11 8.35 -8.01
C PRO A 110 -16.52 8.56 -6.59
N THR A 111 -17.14 9.44 -5.83
CA THR A 111 -16.77 9.74 -4.44
C THR A 111 -17.25 8.68 -3.46
N GLN A 112 -18.29 7.91 -3.84
CA GLN A 112 -18.77 6.74 -3.12
C GLN A 112 -18.84 5.54 -4.05
N PHE A 113 -18.52 4.34 -3.53
CA PHE A 113 -18.58 3.09 -4.28
C PHE A 113 -18.55 1.91 -3.31
N TYR A 114 -19.02 0.76 -3.76
CA TYR A 114 -18.99 -0.47 -3.00
C TYR A 114 -17.61 -1.15 -3.03
N GLN A 115 -17.20 -1.67 -1.88
CA GLN A 115 -16.07 -2.58 -1.73
C GLN A 115 -16.54 -3.87 -1.08
N ALA A 116 -16.30 -5.01 -1.75
CA ALA A 116 -16.30 -6.32 -1.12
C ALA A 116 -14.87 -6.72 -0.81
N GLY A 117 -14.62 -7.44 0.28
CA GLY A 117 -13.26 -7.86 0.61
C GLY A 117 -13.19 -8.81 1.79
N VAL A 118 -11.96 -9.30 2.02
CA VAL A 118 -11.64 -10.18 3.14
C VAL A 118 -10.37 -9.73 3.84
N GLU A 119 -10.31 -9.97 5.14
CA GLU A 119 -9.15 -9.76 5.98
C GLU A 119 -8.86 -11.05 6.77
N LEU A 120 -7.66 -11.61 6.59
CA LEU A 120 -7.13 -12.76 7.30
C LEU A 120 -6.12 -12.26 8.32
N LEU A 121 -6.48 -12.32 9.58
CA LEU A 121 -5.77 -11.71 10.71
C LEU A 121 -5.23 -12.79 11.66
N GLY A 122 -4.00 -12.66 12.13
CA GLY A 122 -3.40 -13.51 13.15
C GLY A 122 -2.93 -14.89 12.69
N LEU A 123 -2.92 -15.20 11.39
CA LEU A 123 -2.40 -16.48 10.89
C LEU A 123 -0.89 -16.39 10.67
N GLU A 124 -0.11 -17.11 11.49
CA GLU A 124 1.37 -17.13 11.44
C GLU A 124 1.93 -17.80 10.19
N ALA A 125 1.21 -18.77 9.60
CA ALA A 125 1.63 -19.48 8.39
C ALA A 125 1.53 -18.59 7.14
N ARG A 126 2.51 -17.69 6.94
CA ARG A 126 2.50 -16.62 5.92
C ARG A 126 2.23 -17.14 4.51
N ALA A 127 2.92 -18.20 4.08
CA ALA A 127 2.76 -18.77 2.74
C ALA A 127 1.35 -19.31 2.51
N ALA A 128 0.77 -19.99 3.50
CA ALA A 128 -0.60 -20.49 3.44
C ALA A 128 -1.62 -19.34 3.38
N ALA A 129 -1.43 -18.29 4.19
CA ALA A 129 -2.28 -17.11 4.18
C ALA A 129 -2.26 -16.39 2.81
N GLU A 130 -1.09 -16.25 2.20
CA GLU A 130 -0.94 -15.60 0.89
C GLU A 130 -1.57 -16.43 -0.23
N THR A 131 -1.41 -17.76 -0.19
CA THR A 131 -2.07 -18.67 -1.14
C THR A 131 -3.59 -18.61 -0.97
N GLU A 132 -4.10 -18.66 0.26
CA GLU A 132 -5.53 -18.54 0.54
C GLU A 132 -6.11 -17.25 -0.02
N ILE A 133 -5.47 -16.11 0.23
CA ILE A 133 -5.93 -14.79 -0.23
C ILE A 133 -5.95 -14.72 -1.77
N LEU A 134 -4.92 -15.23 -2.44
CA LEU A 134 -4.90 -15.28 -3.91
C LEU A 134 -6.00 -16.19 -4.46
N THR A 135 -6.24 -17.33 -3.82
CA THR A 135 -7.32 -18.26 -4.20
C THR A 135 -8.67 -17.57 -4.09
N VAL A 136 -8.98 -17.03 -2.93
CA VAL A 136 -10.26 -16.34 -2.68
C VAL A 136 -10.47 -15.18 -3.65
N ALA A 137 -9.41 -14.39 -3.95
CA ALA A 137 -9.52 -13.27 -4.89
C ALA A 137 -9.85 -13.73 -6.32
N VAL A 138 -9.16 -14.76 -6.82
CA VAL A 138 -9.39 -15.31 -8.16
C VAL A 138 -10.77 -15.94 -8.28
N GLU A 139 -11.15 -16.77 -7.32
CA GLU A 139 -12.46 -17.44 -7.30
C GLU A 139 -13.63 -16.45 -7.18
N SER A 140 -13.46 -15.40 -6.40
CA SER A 140 -14.48 -14.34 -6.26
C SER A 140 -14.73 -13.57 -7.55
N LEU A 141 -13.68 -13.24 -8.32
CA LEU A 141 -13.87 -12.60 -9.62
C LEU A 141 -14.54 -13.54 -10.62
N ARG A 142 -14.19 -14.83 -10.62
CA ARG A 142 -14.84 -15.83 -11.47
C ARG A 142 -16.31 -16.03 -11.10
N ALA A 143 -16.62 -16.15 -9.80
CA ALA A 143 -17.99 -16.23 -9.31
C ALA A 143 -18.81 -14.98 -9.68
N ALA A 144 -18.16 -13.81 -9.71
CA ALA A 144 -18.75 -12.58 -10.22
C ALA A 144 -18.87 -12.54 -11.77
N GLY A 145 -18.49 -13.59 -12.51
CA GLY A 145 -18.56 -13.68 -13.97
C GLY A 145 -17.42 -12.98 -14.70
N LEU A 146 -16.29 -12.68 -14.02
CA LEU A 146 -15.14 -12.04 -14.62
C LEU A 146 -13.93 -12.98 -14.63
N ASP A 147 -13.57 -13.54 -15.80
CA ASP A 147 -12.47 -14.50 -15.98
C ASP A 147 -11.29 -13.93 -16.81
N GLY A 148 -11.48 -12.78 -17.44
CA GLY A 148 -10.50 -12.15 -18.35
C GLY A 148 -9.62 -11.12 -17.71
N PHE A 149 -9.03 -11.39 -16.53
CA PHE A 149 -8.17 -10.44 -15.80
C PHE A 149 -6.68 -10.79 -15.93
N THR A 150 -5.83 -9.81 -15.70
CA THR A 150 -4.37 -9.94 -15.51
C THR A 150 -4.02 -9.69 -14.04
N VAL A 151 -2.92 -10.27 -13.58
CA VAL A 151 -2.43 -10.14 -12.21
C VAL A 151 -1.09 -9.42 -12.22
N LYS A 152 -1.00 -8.33 -11.46
CA LYS A 152 0.26 -7.64 -11.19
C LYS A 152 0.66 -7.91 -9.75
N VAL A 153 1.88 -8.38 -9.54
CA VAL A 153 2.41 -8.70 -8.20
C VAL A 153 3.66 -7.89 -7.90
N GLY A 154 3.94 -7.70 -6.62
CA GLY A 154 5.16 -7.14 -6.08
C GLY A 154 5.37 -7.57 -4.64
N ASP A 155 6.53 -7.24 -4.07
CA ASP A 155 6.82 -7.58 -2.68
C ASP A 155 7.76 -6.54 -2.04
N LEU A 156 7.22 -5.77 -1.10
CA LEU A 156 8.00 -4.81 -0.32
C LEU A 156 9.03 -5.54 0.56
N GLY A 157 8.71 -6.76 1.00
CA GLY A 157 9.61 -7.61 1.78
C GLY A 157 10.84 -8.05 0.98
N LEU A 158 10.69 -8.29 -0.32
CA LEU A 158 11.83 -8.60 -1.20
C LEU A 158 12.81 -7.43 -1.29
N PHE A 159 12.31 -6.21 -1.51
CA PHE A 159 13.14 -5.01 -1.51
C PHE A 159 13.77 -4.76 -0.14
N SER A 160 13.02 -4.94 0.94
CA SER A 160 13.54 -4.83 2.31
C SER A 160 14.67 -5.81 2.56
N ALA A 161 14.51 -7.08 2.19
CA ALA A 161 15.55 -8.10 2.32
C ALA A 161 16.79 -7.78 1.47
N PHE A 162 16.59 -7.24 0.25
CA PHE A 162 17.69 -6.78 -0.58
C PHE A 162 18.50 -5.67 0.10
N VAL A 163 17.84 -4.62 0.61
CA VAL A 163 18.51 -3.52 1.31
C VAL A 163 19.24 -4.00 2.58
N ASP A 164 18.67 -4.98 3.31
CA ASP A 164 19.31 -5.57 4.48
C ASP A 164 20.57 -6.37 4.15
N ALA A 165 20.62 -6.97 2.99
CA ALA A 165 21.77 -7.74 2.52
C ALA A 165 22.89 -6.87 1.93
N LEU A 166 22.65 -5.56 1.71
CA LEU A 166 23.69 -4.63 1.25
C LEU A 166 24.61 -4.24 2.41
N ASP A 167 25.90 -4.09 2.09
CA ASP A 167 26.88 -3.51 3.03
C ASP A 167 26.77 -1.97 3.03
N ILE A 168 25.77 -1.49 3.73
CA ILE A 168 25.49 -0.05 3.90
C ILE A 168 25.21 0.29 5.37
N PRO A 169 25.50 1.53 5.79
CA PRO A 169 25.22 1.98 7.16
C PRO A 169 23.74 1.80 7.55
N PRO A 170 23.43 1.42 8.81
CA PRO A 170 22.05 1.18 9.26
C PRO A 170 21.08 2.34 9.01
N GLN A 171 21.53 3.58 9.14
CA GLN A 171 20.73 4.77 8.87
C GLN A 171 20.20 4.82 7.42
N TRP A 172 20.98 4.31 6.45
CA TRP A 172 20.56 4.24 5.05
C TRP A 172 19.53 3.16 4.80
N ARG A 173 19.64 2.02 5.49
CA ARG A 173 18.67 0.92 5.34
C ARG A 173 17.25 1.38 5.62
N GLY A 174 17.02 2.05 6.76
CA GLY A 174 15.70 2.56 7.12
C GLY A 174 15.13 3.56 6.10
N ARG A 175 15.98 4.43 5.55
CA ARG A 175 15.59 5.43 4.57
C ARG A 175 15.27 4.86 3.20
N LEU A 176 16.09 3.94 2.70
CA LEU A 176 15.84 3.26 1.43
C LEU A 176 14.55 2.45 1.48
N LYS A 177 14.23 1.81 2.62
CA LYS A 177 13.01 1.03 2.78
C LYS A 177 11.73 1.87 2.87
N ARG A 178 11.81 3.13 3.34
CA ARG A 178 10.62 3.90 3.73
C ARG A 178 9.78 4.38 2.55
N HIS A 179 10.36 4.72 1.41
CA HIS A 179 9.65 5.40 0.32
C HIS A 179 10.04 4.94 -1.09
N PHE A 180 10.56 3.73 -1.23
CA PHE A 180 11.08 3.26 -2.52
C PHE A 180 10.01 3.17 -3.63
N TRP A 181 8.73 3.03 -3.28
CA TRP A 181 7.62 3.01 -4.23
C TRP A 181 7.27 4.41 -4.79
N ARG A 182 7.73 5.50 -4.15
CA ARG A 182 7.55 6.88 -4.63
C ARG A 182 8.67 7.25 -5.59
N ALA A 183 8.50 6.93 -6.88
CA ALA A 183 9.56 7.02 -7.88
C ALA A 183 10.37 8.32 -7.84
N GLY A 184 9.74 9.47 -8.07
CA GLY A 184 10.44 10.76 -8.13
C GLY A 184 11.13 11.15 -6.82
N TYR A 185 10.52 10.84 -5.67
CA TYR A 185 11.13 11.09 -4.36
C TYR A 185 12.35 10.19 -4.15
N PHE A 186 12.23 8.91 -4.47
CA PHE A 186 13.30 7.93 -4.24
C PHE A 186 14.51 8.17 -5.15
N GLU A 187 14.30 8.55 -6.40
CA GLU A 187 15.36 8.93 -7.32
C GLU A 187 16.11 10.17 -6.84
N ALA A 188 15.39 11.20 -6.36
CA ALA A 188 15.99 12.36 -5.74
C ALA A 188 16.75 11.99 -4.46
N LEU A 189 16.25 11.04 -3.66
CA LEU A 189 16.94 10.52 -2.48
C LEU A 189 18.26 9.85 -2.88
N LEU A 190 18.24 8.87 -3.79
CA LEU A 190 19.44 8.18 -4.27
C LEU A 190 20.47 9.18 -4.84
N ALA A 191 20.04 10.17 -5.62
CA ALA A 191 20.91 11.19 -6.16
C ALA A 191 21.57 12.05 -5.06
N ARG A 192 20.84 12.40 -4.02
CA ARG A 192 21.39 13.14 -2.86
C ARG A 192 22.40 12.29 -2.09
N LEU A 193 22.07 11.03 -1.83
CA LEU A 193 22.92 10.10 -1.08
C LEU A 193 24.24 9.82 -1.79
N SER A 194 24.25 9.80 -3.12
CA SER A 194 25.46 9.50 -3.91
C SER A 194 26.28 10.73 -4.27
N LYS A 195 25.66 11.90 -4.51
CA LYS A 195 26.38 13.11 -5.00
C LYS A 195 26.86 14.05 -3.91
N GLY A 196 26.33 13.97 -2.69
CA GLY A 196 26.65 14.90 -1.58
C GLY A 196 26.01 16.30 -1.76
N ALA A 197 26.36 17.23 -0.86
CA ALA A 197 25.80 18.58 -0.82
C ALA A 197 26.27 19.42 -2.04
N ALA A 198 25.38 19.69 -2.98
CA ALA A 198 25.65 20.44 -4.19
C ALA A 198 25.31 21.94 -4.08
N SER A 199 24.52 22.36 -3.10
CA SER A 199 24.10 23.74 -2.88
C SER A 199 24.50 24.28 -1.50
N ASP A 200 24.50 25.61 -1.33
CA ASP A 200 24.77 26.26 -0.03
C ASP A 200 23.74 25.85 1.03
N ALA A 201 22.48 25.73 0.65
CA ALA A 201 21.43 25.21 1.54
C ALA A 201 21.71 23.77 2.01
N GLN A 202 22.22 22.91 1.13
CA GLN A 202 22.61 21.55 1.49
C GLN A 202 23.86 21.51 2.36
N ARG A 203 24.80 22.43 2.17
CA ARG A 203 25.97 22.57 3.07
C ARG A 203 25.55 23.03 4.46
N LEU A 204 24.62 23.97 4.55
CA LEU A 204 24.02 24.40 5.81
C LEU A 204 23.33 23.25 6.51
N LEU A 205 22.48 22.50 5.81
CA LEU A 205 21.82 21.32 6.34
C LEU A 205 22.82 20.26 6.82
N ALA A 206 23.90 20.00 6.06
CA ALA A 206 24.95 19.09 6.46
C ALA A 206 25.63 19.54 7.76
N HIS A 207 25.91 20.83 7.91
CA HIS A 207 26.48 21.38 9.14
C HIS A 207 25.51 21.24 10.31
N LEU A 208 24.25 21.60 10.15
CA LEU A 208 23.21 21.42 11.19
C LEU A 208 23.02 19.97 11.59
N GLY A 209 23.15 19.03 10.65
CA GLY A 209 23.10 17.59 10.92
C GLY A 209 24.28 17.02 11.70
N THR A 210 25.38 17.79 11.90
CA THR A 210 26.48 17.41 12.77
C THR A 210 26.28 17.84 14.23
N LEU A 211 25.29 18.69 14.49
CA LEU A 211 24.90 19.12 15.84
C LEU A 211 24.16 18.00 16.58
N GLY A 212 24.08 18.12 17.90
CA GLY A 212 23.17 17.27 18.68
C GLY A 212 21.71 17.44 18.28
N GLU A 213 20.89 16.42 18.46
CA GLU A 213 19.47 16.40 18.00
C GLU A 213 18.69 17.61 18.53
N ALA A 214 18.83 17.96 19.80
CA ALA A 214 18.17 19.11 20.43
C ALA A 214 18.65 20.45 19.86
N GLU A 215 19.94 20.59 19.60
CA GLU A 215 20.53 21.81 19.02
C GLU A 215 20.10 22.01 17.57
N ALA A 216 20.12 20.94 16.77
CA ALA A 216 19.66 20.98 15.38
C ALA A 216 18.17 21.33 15.30
N ARG A 217 17.33 20.75 16.16
CA ARG A 217 15.90 21.05 16.25
C ARG A 217 15.67 22.52 16.58
N SER A 218 16.33 23.03 17.60
CA SER A 218 16.23 24.45 18.00
C SER A 218 16.68 25.40 16.88
N ALA A 219 17.74 25.06 16.15
CA ALA A 219 18.21 25.84 15.02
C ALA A 219 17.17 25.89 13.88
N PHE A 220 16.52 24.76 13.56
CA PHE A 220 15.45 24.73 12.55
C PHE A 220 14.20 25.50 12.97
N GLU A 221 13.80 25.41 14.22
CA GLU A 221 12.69 26.20 14.77
C GLU A 221 12.98 27.70 14.66
N GLY A 222 14.21 28.13 15.02
CA GLY A 222 14.67 29.50 14.87
C GLY A 222 14.70 29.98 13.41
N LEU A 223 15.12 29.13 12.46
CA LEU A 223 15.10 29.46 11.03
C LEU A 223 13.67 29.66 10.51
N ILE A 224 12.72 28.83 10.95
CA ILE A 224 11.30 28.98 10.60
C ILE A 224 10.76 30.32 11.13
N ASP A 225 11.10 30.68 12.37
CA ASP A 225 10.68 31.94 12.98
C ASP A 225 11.25 33.17 12.24
N LEU A 226 12.52 33.11 11.84
CA LEU A 226 13.17 34.16 11.07
C LEU A 226 12.56 34.38 9.69
N THR A 227 12.06 33.35 9.06
CA THR A 227 11.41 33.45 7.74
C THR A 227 9.97 33.95 7.79
N GLY A 228 9.43 34.23 9.00
CA GLY A 228 8.05 34.69 9.20
C GLY A 228 7.00 33.65 8.74
N GLY A 229 7.44 32.41 8.55
CA GLY A 229 6.68 31.37 7.91
C GLY A 229 5.58 30.82 8.80
N ARG A 230 4.35 31.26 8.56
CA ARG A 230 3.22 30.40 8.87
C ARG A 230 3.25 29.25 7.86
N PRO A 231 3.14 27.99 8.31
CA PRO A 231 3.06 26.85 7.40
C PRO A 231 1.97 27.10 6.36
N GLN A 232 2.32 27.20 5.09
CA GLN A 232 1.33 27.23 4.02
C GLN A 232 0.99 25.79 3.66
N GLY A 233 -0.27 25.39 3.87
CA GLY A 233 -0.76 24.04 3.58
C GLY A 233 -1.12 23.23 4.84
N ALA A 234 -1.38 21.93 4.64
CA ALA A 234 -1.87 21.00 5.67
C ALA A 234 -0.78 20.49 6.65
N ARG A 235 0.44 21.01 6.62
CA ARG A 235 1.55 20.53 7.47
C ARG A 235 1.68 21.37 8.73
N THR A 236 1.89 20.69 9.85
CA THR A 236 2.23 21.34 11.12
C THR A 236 3.68 21.83 11.11
N ARG A 237 4.00 22.77 12.01
CA ARG A 237 5.37 23.25 12.23
C ARG A 237 6.31 22.10 12.60
N GLU A 238 5.85 21.20 13.43
CA GLU A 238 6.58 20.03 13.91
C GLU A 238 6.94 19.09 12.76
N GLU A 239 5.98 18.79 11.86
CA GLU A 239 6.23 18.00 10.65
C GLU A 239 7.28 18.63 9.71
N ILE A 240 7.33 19.96 9.66
CA ILE A 240 8.35 20.68 8.88
C ILE A 240 9.72 20.55 9.51
N VAL A 241 9.82 20.74 10.84
CA VAL A 241 11.07 20.58 11.60
C VAL A 241 11.58 19.15 11.47
N ASP A 242 10.76 18.15 11.67
CA ASP A 242 11.13 16.73 11.55
C ASP A 242 11.69 16.41 10.16
N ARG A 243 11.05 16.95 9.12
CA ARG A 243 11.56 16.81 7.75
C ARG A 243 12.90 17.49 7.51
N LEU A 244 13.12 18.67 8.08
CA LEU A 244 14.42 19.37 8.01
C LEU A 244 15.50 18.61 8.78
N MET A 245 15.16 18.03 9.93
CA MET A 245 16.04 17.15 10.70
C MET A 245 16.46 15.91 9.88
N GLU A 246 15.51 15.26 9.22
CA GLU A 246 15.80 14.15 8.31
C GLU A 246 16.75 14.58 7.18
N GLN A 247 16.49 15.73 6.56
CA GLN A 247 17.33 16.25 5.47
C GLN A 247 18.74 16.63 5.95
N ALA A 248 18.87 17.19 7.15
CA ALA A 248 20.16 17.53 7.75
C ALA A 248 21.00 16.28 8.06
N ALA A 249 20.36 15.28 8.65
CA ALA A 249 20.99 13.99 8.88
C ALA A 249 21.39 13.30 7.56
N ASP A 250 20.62 13.48 6.46
CA ASP A 250 20.98 13.01 5.12
C ASP A 250 22.22 13.72 4.57
N ALA A 251 22.30 15.02 4.75
CA ALA A 251 23.38 15.83 4.22
C ALA A 251 24.70 15.62 4.97
N SER A 252 24.65 15.26 6.26
CA SER A 252 25.82 15.00 7.11
C SER A 252 26.33 13.57 7.06
N ALA A 253 25.54 12.62 6.55
CA ALA A 253 25.90 11.21 6.54
C ALA A 253 26.95 10.84 5.49
N LEU A 254 27.67 9.73 5.72
CA LEU A 254 28.60 9.15 4.76
C LEU A 254 27.88 8.91 3.41
N ARG A 255 28.57 9.20 2.30
CA ARG A 255 28.01 9.03 0.96
C ARG A 255 27.71 7.55 0.67
N LEU A 256 26.58 7.30 0.04
CA LEU A 256 26.29 5.98 -0.51
C LEU A 256 27.21 5.75 -1.73
N ASP A 257 27.85 4.60 -1.80
CA ASP A 257 28.65 4.22 -2.98
C ASP A 257 27.78 4.34 -4.24
N PRO A 258 28.22 5.09 -5.27
CA PRO A 258 27.49 5.22 -6.53
C PRO A 258 27.13 3.87 -7.17
N LYS A 259 27.98 2.84 -7.02
CA LYS A 259 27.71 1.48 -7.53
C LYS A 259 26.53 0.84 -6.81
N LEU A 260 26.43 1.03 -5.49
CA LEU A 260 25.30 0.55 -4.71
C LEU A 260 24.00 1.32 -5.04
N ALA A 261 24.10 2.63 -5.24
CA ALA A 261 22.96 3.42 -5.69
C ALA A 261 22.44 2.96 -7.07
N GLU A 262 23.35 2.68 -7.99
CA GLU A 262 23.01 2.13 -9.31
C GLU A 262 22.39 0.73 -9.20
N LEU A 263 22.93 -0.14 -8.35
CA LEU A 263 22.38 -1.47 -8.10
C LEU A 263 20.95 -1.41 -7.56
N VAL A 264 20.69 -0.53 -6.59
CA VAL A 264 19.34 -0.28 -6.05
C VAL A 264 18.40 0.21 -7.15
N ALA A 265 18.85 1.15 -7.99
CA ALA A 265 18.05 1.67 -9.10
C ALA A 265 17.73 0.58 -10.14
N LYS A 266 18.71 -0.26 -10.50
CA LYS A 266 18.53 -1.40 -11.42
C LYS A 266 17.52 -2.40 -10.89
N LEU A 267 17.60 -2.77 -9.60
CA LEU A 267 16.62 -3.68 -9.00
C LEU A 267 15.21 -3.11 -9.05
N LEU A 268 15.03 -1.84 -8.69
CA LEU A 268 13.73 -1.19 -8.72
C LEU A 268 13.18 -0.96 -10.14
N ALA A 269 14.02 -0.99 -11.16
CA ALA A 269 13.61 -0.91 -12.56
C ALA A 269 13.09 -2.24 -13.11
N VAL A 270 13.35 -3.37 -12.42
CA VAL A 270 12.88 -4.68 -12.88
C VAL A 270 11.36 -4.73 -12.90
N SER A 271 10.81 -4.99 -14.09
CA SER A 271 9.37 -5.16 -14.30
C SER A 271 9.12 -5.90 -15.61
N GLY A 272 8.02 -6.68 -15.65
CA GLY A 272 7.66 -7.44 -16.85
C GLY A 272 6.93 -8.74 -16.53
N PRO A 273 6.97 -9.74 -17.45
CA PRO A 273 6.46 -11.08 -17.18
C PRO A 273 7.08 -11.64 -15.90
N ALA A 274 6.26 -12.16 -14.98
CA ALA A 274 6.70 -12.39 -13.60
C ALA A 274 7.87 -13.38 -13.49
N SER A 275 7.90 -14.46 -14.28
CA SER A 275 9.00 -15.43 -14.23
C SER A 275 10.32 -14.81 -14.70
N ALA A 276 10.31 -14.08 -15.82
CA ALA A 276 11.49 -13.40 -16.35
C ALA A 276 12.03 -12.34 -15.36
N ALA A 277 11.14 -11.55 -14.77
CA ALA A 277 11.52 -10.54 -13.78
C ALA A 277 12.20 -11.15 -12.53
N LEU A 278 11.78 -12.35 -12.09
CA LEU A 278 12.46 -13.05 -10.98
C LEU A 278 13.85 -13.56 -11.39
N ASP A 279 14.01 -13.99 -12.64
CA ASP A 279 15.32 -14.40 -13.16
C ASP A 279 16.25 -13.18 -13.26
N ASP A 280 15.78 -12.04 -13.78
CA ASP A 280 16.52 -10.77 -13.81
C ASP A 280 16.99 -10.35 -12.41
N ILE A 281 16.12 -10.43 -11.39
CA ILE A 281 16.49 -10.12 -10.00
C ILE A 281 17.54 -11.10 -9.49
N ARG A 282 17.41 -12.40 -9.78
CA ARG A 282 18.37 -13.42 -9.36
C ARG A 282 19.75 -13.16 -9.96
N ASP A 283 19.82 -12.86 -11.25
CA ASP A 283 21.08 -12.60 -11.95
C ASP A 283 21.73 -11.30 -11.47
N LEU A 284 20.93 -10.23 -11.30
CA LEU A 284 21.39 -8.95 -10.78
C LEU A 284 21.99 -9.09 -9.37
N THR A 285 21.30 -9.79 -8.47
CA THR A 285 21.74 -9.96 -7.08
C THR A 285 22.93 -10.89 -6.97
N LYS A 286 22.98 -11.97 -7.77
CA LYS A 286 24.13 -12.88 -7.86
C LYS A 286 25.38 -12.13 -8.33
N ALA A 287 25.28 -11.31 -9.38
CA ALA A 287 26.39 -10.51 -9.89
C ALA A 287 26.92 -9.50 -8.83
N ALA A 288 26.05 -9.05 -7.93
CA ALA A 288 26.39 -8.14 -6.82
C ALA A 288 26.82 -8.86 -5.53
N GLY A 289 26.89 -10.19 -5.50
CA GLY A 289 27.22 -10.95 -4.30
C GLY A 289 26.11 -10.93 -3.22
N VAL A 290 24.88 -10.55 -3.59
CA VAL A 290 23.74 -10.46 -2.68
C VAL A 290 22.90 -11.73 -2.78
N THR A 291 22.50 -12.30 -1.63
CA THR A 291 21.70 -13.53 -1.57
C THR A 291 20.25 -13.23 -1.19
N LEU A 292 19.30 -13.54 -2.09
CA LEU A 292 17.84 -13.37 -1.88
C LEU A 292 17.08 -14.70 -2.06
N THR A 293 17.68 -15.83 -1.69
CA THR A 293 17.10 -17.16 -1.95
C THR A 293 15.69 -17.30 -1.36
N ALA A 294 15.49 -16.96 -0.10
CA ALA A 294 14.18 -17.12 0.56
C ALA A 294 13.10 -16.18 0.01
N PRO A 295 13.33 -14.86 -0.19
CA PRO A 295 12.35 -13.96 -0.81
C PRO A 295 11.96 -14.37 -2.24
N LEU A 296 12.93 -14.79 -3.05
CA LEU A 296 12.67 -15.24 -4.42
C LEU A 296 11.90 -16.57 -4.45
N ALA A 297 12.23 -17.52 -3.57
CA ALA A 297 11.49 -18.78 -3.44
C ALA A 297 10.03 -18.52 -3.00
N ALA A 298 9.81 -17.61 -2.06
CA ALA A 298 8.46 -17.23 -1.63
C ALA A 298 7.65 -16.62 -2.79
N MET A 299 8.25 -15.73 -3.60
CA MET A 299 7.58 -15.18 -4.76
C MET A 299 7.28 -16.25 -5.81
N ALA A 300 8.23 -17.15 -6.10
CA ALA A 300 8.02 -18.26 -7.03
C ALA A 300 6.86 -19.18 -6.58
N ALA A 301 6.72 -19.44 -5.28
CA ALA A 301 5.60 -20.20 -4.74
C ALA A 301 4.24 -19.51 -4.99
N ARG A 302 4.16 -18.18 -4.82
CA ARG A 302 2.95 -17.39 -5.11
C ARG A 302 2.59 -17.44 -6.61
N LEU A 303 3.60 -17.35 -7.50
CA LEU A 303 3.37 -17.49 -8.94
C LEU A 303 2.88 -18.90 -9.29
N SER A 304 3.42 -19.94 -8.65
CA SER A 304 2.95 -21.32 -8.81
C SER A 304 1.51 -21.49 -8.34
N SER A 305 1.10 -20.85 -7.23
CA SER A 305 -0.29 -20.84 -6.75
C SER A 305 -1.23 -20.21 -7.77
N LEU A 306 -0.87 -19.05 -8.36
CA LEU A 306 -1.67 -18.42 -9.41
C LEU A 306 -1.81 -19.30 -10.66
N LYS A 307 -0.74 -19.98 -11.07
CA LYS A 307 -0.77 -20.93 -12.20
C LYS A 307 -1.68 -22.15 -11.89
N ALA A 308 -1.60 -22.67 -10.67
CA ALA A 308 -2.47 -23.77 -10.23
C ALA A 308 -3.94 -23.38 -10.21
N LEU A 309 -4.26 -22.10 -9.99
CA LEU A 309 -5.60 -21.53 -10.13
C LEU A 309 -6.00 -21.27 -11.59
N GLY A 310 -5.19 -21.69 -12.57
CA GLY A 310 -5.48 -21.54 -14.00
C GLY A 310 -5.25 -20.11 -14.54
N VAL A 311 -4.53 -19.25 -13.82
CA VAL A 311 -4.09 -17.96 -14.36
C VAL A 311 -2.90 -18.21 -15.30
N ALA A 312 -3.07 -17.92 -16.58
CA ALA A 312 -2.03 -18.14 -17.58
C ALA A 312 -0.80 -17.26 -17.28
N GLU A 313 0.41 -17.80 -17.49
CA GLU A 313 1.67 -17.13 -17.16
C GLU A 313 1.82 -15.76 -17.82
N ASN A 314 1.40 -15.62 -19.08
CA ASN A 314 1.43 -14.36 -19.82
C ASN A 314 0.45 -13.30 -19.28
N ARG A 315 -0.39 -13.65 -18.30
CA ARG A 315 -1.28 -12.73 -17.58
C ARG A 315 -0.73 -12.31 -16.21
N ILE A 316 0.44 -12.81 -15.82
CA ILE A 316 1.06 -12.49 -14.54
C ILE A 316 2.30 -11.62 -14.78
N SER A 317 2.29 -10.42 -14.24
CA SER A 317 3.40 -9.48 -14.29
C SER A 317 3.93 -9.18 -12.89
N PHE A 318 5.22 -8.91 -12.80
CA PHE A 318 5.90 -8.45 -11.58
C PHE A 318 6.46 -7.05 -11.80
N ALA A 319 6.52 -6.25 -10.74
CA ALA A 319 7.30 -5.02 -10.71
C ALA A 319 7.91 -4.82 -9.32
N ALA A 320 9.23 -4.65 -9.29
CA ALA A 320 9.97 -4.48 -8.02
C ALA A 320 9.58 -3.19 -7.27
N ARG A 321 9.19 -2.14 -7.99
CA ARG A 321 8.72 -0.86 -7.42
C ARG A 321 7.21 -0.87 -7.11
N PHE A 322 6.54 -1.99 -7.29
CA PHE A 322 5.10 -2.05 -7.06
C PHE A 322 4.78 -2.16 -5.57
N GLY A 323 4.33 -1.07 -4.96
CA GLY A 323 4.04 -0.98 -3.53
C GLY A 323 2.65 -0.43 -3.22
N ARG A 324 1.70 -0.40 -4.15
CA ARG A 324 0.36 0.24 -3.99
C ARG A 324 0.43 1.52 -3.14
N ASN A 325 -0.29 2.57 -3.45
CA ASN A 325 -0.25 3.88 -2.78
C ASN A 325 -0.87 3.86 -1.35
N MET A 326 -0.70 2.77 -0.60
CA MET A 326 -1.16 2.63 0.78
C MET A 326 0.04 2.28 1.66
N GLU A 327 0.39 3.18 2.54
CA GLU A 327 1.65 3.16 3.32
C GLU A 327 1.72 2.01 4.36
N TYR A 328 0.62 1.31 4.59
CA TYR A 328 0.56 0.23 5.58
C TYR A 328 1.01 -1.15 5.07
N TYR A 329 1.22 -1.35 3.77
CA TYR A 329 1.70 -2.63 3.27
C TYR A 329 3.15 -2.90 3.69
N THR A 330 3.43 -4.15 4.09
CA THR A 330 4.73 -4.57 4.64
C THR A 330 5.41 -5.71 3.87
N GLY A 331 4.72 -6.32 2.92
CA GLY A 331 5.21 -7.50 2.19
C GLY A 331 4.59 -7.65 0.82
N PHE A 332 4.15 -8.87 0.51
CA PHE A 332 3.49 -9.21 -0.74
C PHE A 332 2.29 -8.31 -1.04
N VAL A 333 2.21 -7.83 -2.27
CA VAL A 333 1.09 -7.02 -2.78
C VAL A 333 0.68 -7.50 -4.17
N PHE A 334 -0.60 -7.38 -4.50
CA PHE A 334 -1.12 -7.75 -5.81
C PHE A 334 -2.30 -6.89 -6.24
N GLU A 335 -2.51 -6.84 -7.53
CA GLU A 335 -3.69 -6.23 -8.16
C GLU A 335 -4.19 -7.11 -9.29
N LEU A 336 -5.52 -7.18 -9.43
CA LEU A 336 -6.18 -7.80 -10.57
C LEU A 336 -6.77 -6.70 -11.44
N TRP A 337 -6.45 -6.76 -12.73
CA TRP A 337 -6.83 -5.78 -13.72
C TRP A 337 -7.68 -6.42 -14.81
N ALA A 338 -8.75 -5.76 -15.18
CA ALA A 338 -9.59 -6.13 -16.32
C ALA A 338 -9.66 -4.98 -17.32
N LYS A 339 -10.45 -5.13 -18.37
CA LYS A 339 -10.78 -4.05 -19.31
C LYS A 339 -12.26 -3.74 -19.20
N ASP A 340 -12.60 -2.47 -19.08
CA ASP A 340 -13.94 -1.95 -19.30
C ASP A 340 -13.99 -1.18 -20.64
N ALA A 341 -15.07 -0.45 -20.87
CA ALA A 341 -15.25 0.33 -22.10
C ALA A 341 -14.22 1.48 -22.27
N GLU A 342 -13.64 1.96 -21.16
CA GLU A 342 -12.67 3.06 -21.14
C GLU A 342 -11.21 2.56 -21.17
N GLY A 343 -10.98 1.26 -20.97
CA GLY A 343 -9.65 0.65 -21.01
C GLY A 343 -9.30 -0.21 -19.80
N PRO A 344 -8.02 -0.32 -19.44
CA PRO A 344 -7.59 -1.12 -18.31
C PRO A 344 -8.05 -0.53 -16.97
N VAL A 345 -8.74 -1.34 -16.15
CA VAL A 345 -9.25 -0.92 -14.86
C VAL A 345 -8.86 -1.92 -13.76
N GLN A 346 -8.40 -1.42 -12.62
CA GLN A 346 -8.15 -2.23 -11.44
C GLN A 346 -9.48 -2.65 -10.81
N VAL A 347 -9.75 -3.96 -10.80
CA VAL A 347 -10.99 -4.53 -10.24
C VAL A 347 -10.82 -5.05 -8.82
N ALA A 348 -9.61 -5.52 -8.46
CA ALA A 348 -9.31 -5.95 -7.10
C ALA A 348 -7.85 -5.65 -6.74
N GLY A 349 -7.54 -5.68 -5.47
CA GLY A 349 -6.17 -5.58 -5.02
C GLY A 349 -6.03 -5.69 -3.52
N GLY A 350 -4.89 -6.21 -3.09
CA GLY A 350 -4.61 -6.51 -1.70
C GLY A 350 -3.13 -6.71 -1.42
N GLY A 351 -2.84 -7.21 -0.23
CA GLY A 351 -1.48 -7.50 0.20
C GLY A 351 -1.36 -7.64 1.71
N ARG A 352 -0.12 -7.85 2.18
CA ARG A 352 0.26 -8.07 3.57
C ARG A 352 0.55 -6.74 4.27
N TYR A 353 0.03 -6.60 5.51
CA TYR A 353 0.12 -5.37 6.30
C TYR A 353 0.30 -5.67 7.81
N ASP A 354 1.31 -6.45 8.16
CA ASP A 354 1.54 -7.00 9.51
C ASP A 354 1.73 -5.94 10.61
N LEU A 355 2.10 -4.70 10.27
CA LEU A 355 2.30 -3.60 11.22
C LEU A 355 1.04 -2.74 11.45
N LEU A 356 0.01 -2.87 10.62
CA LEU A 356 -1.17 -2.01 10.72
C LEU A 356 -1.87 -2.14 12.07
N LEU A 357 -2.03 -3.38 12.57
CA LEU A 357 -2.73 -3.60 13.83
C LEU A 357 -1.95 -3.03 15.03
N GLU A 358 -0.61 -3.04 15.00
CA GLU A 358 0.24 -2.39 16.00
C GLU A 358 0.03 -0.87 15.97
N HIS A 359 0.00 -0.25 14.79
CA HIS A 359 -0.32 1.17 14.62
C HIS A 359 -1.73 1.50 15.13
N LEU A 360 -2.67 0.55 15.09
CA LEU A 360 -4.03 0.71 15.62
C LEU A 360 -4.14 0.39 17.13
N GLY A 361 -3.03 0.06 17.81
CA GLY A 361 -2.97 -0.11 19.25
C GLY A 361 -2.77 -1.55 19.73
N ALA A 362 -2.47 -2.51 18.86
CA ALA A 362 -2.03 -3.82 19.30
C ALA A 362 -0.67 -3.74 19.99
N ARG A 363 -0.45 -4.60 21.02
CA ARG A 363 0.81 -4.61 21.80
C ARG A 363 2.02 -5.14 21.01
N ARG A 364 1.80 -5.79 19.87
CA ARG A 364 2.81 -6.39 19.01
C ARG A 364 2.29 -6.46 17.58
N PRO A 365 3.17 -6.59 16.58
CA PRO A 365 2.74 -6.88 15.21
C PRO A 365 1.89 -8.14 15.15
N ILE A 366 0.84 -8.12 14.34
CA ILE A 366 -0.07 -9.24 14.10
C ILE A 366 -0.04 -9.54 12.61
N PRO A 367 0.30 -10.77 12.18
CA PRO A 367 0.25 -11.13 10.78
C PRO A 367 -1.12 -10.83 10.17
N ALA A 368 -1.12 -10.07 9.09
CA ALA A 368 -2.35 -9.61 8.47
C ALA A 368 -2.20 -9.52 6.96
N ILE A 369 -3.20 -10.04 6.25
CA ILE A 369 -3.27 -9.98 4.79
C ILE A 369 -4.74 -9.93 4.35
N GLY A 370 -5.05 -9.13 3.34
CA GLY A 370 -6.41 -9.02 2.82
C GLY A 370 -6.45 -8.44 1.42
N PHE A 371 -7.65 -8.38 0.85
CA PHE A 371 -7.88 -7.70 -0.43
C PHE A 371 -9.28 -7.11 -0.51
N THR A 372 -9.43 -6.17 -1.43
CA THR A 372 -10.72 -5.55 -1.76
C THR A 372 -11.04 -5.71 -3.25
N ILE A 373 -12.32 -5.89 -3.56
CA ILE A 373 -12.91 -5.89 -4.90
C ILE A 373 -13.72 -4.61 -5.07
N ARG A 374 -13.55 -3.92 -6.19
CA ARG A 374 -14.37 -2.79 -6.64
C ARG A 374 -15.55 -3.32 -7.43
N THR A 375 -16.69 -3.51 -6.78
CA THR A 375 -17.83 -4.25 -7.36
C THR A 375 -18.39 -3.58 -8.61
N GLU A 376 -18.50 -2.25 -8.65
CA GLU A 376 -18.95 -1.51 -9.85
C GLU A 376 -17.98 -1.66 -11.03
N ARG A 377 -16.67 -1.74 -10.77
CA ARG A 377 -15.69 -1.94 -11.84
C ARG A 377 -15.72 -3.35 -12.39
N VAL A 378 -16.00 -4.34 -11.55
CA VAL A 378 -16.24 -5.72 -11.99
C VAL A 378 -17.48 -5.78 -12.88
N LEU A 379 -18.56 -5.11 -12.47
CA LEU A 379 -19.80 -5.05 -13.26
C LEU A 379 -19.56 -4.38 -14.63
N ALA A 380 -18.84 -3.25 -14.66
CA ALA A 380 -18.49 -2.54 -15.90
C ALA A 380 -17.60 -3.40 -16.82
N ALA A 381 -16.58 -4.07 -16.27
CA ALA A 381 -15.70 -4.94 -17.05
C ALA A 381 -16.42 -6.17 -17.63
N ARG A 382 -17.44 -6.70 -16.93
CA ARG A 382 -18.29 -7.76 -17.46
C ARG A 382 -19.15 -7.29 -18.63
N ALA A 383 -19.76 -6.11 -18.49
CA ALA A 383 -20.59 -5.54 -19.55
C ALA A 383 -19.80 -5.31 -20.83
N ALA A 384 -18.57 -4.82 -20.74
CA ALA A 384 -17.68 -4.61 -21.89
C ALA A 384 -17.23 -5.92 -22.58
N LYS A 385 -17.31 -7.06 -21.92
CA LYS A 385 -16.96 -8.37 -22.50
C LYS A 385 -18.14 -9.02 -23.22
N GLY A 386 -19.36 -8.63 -22.88
CA GLY A 386 -20.61 -9.13 -23.49
C GLY A 386 -21.12 -8.31 -24.68
N ALA A 387 -20.51 -7.14 -24.91
CA ALA A 387 -20.77 -6.29 -26.06
C ALA A 387 -19.75 -6.58 -27.19
#